data_9bd4b8a845218985eac0ec407594da55
#
_entry.id   9bd4b8a845218985eac0ec407594da55
#
_cell.length_a   1.000
_cell.length_b   1.000
_cell.length_c   1.000
_cell.angle_alpha   90.00
_cell.angle_beta   90.00
_cell.angle_gamma   90.00
#
_symmetry.space_group_name_H-M   'P 1'
#
loop_
_entity.id
_entity.type
_entity.pdbx_description
1 polymer ?
#
loop_
_entity_poly.entity_id
_entity_poly.type
_entity_poly.pdbx_seq_one_letter_code
_entity_poly.pdbx_strand_id
1 'polypeptide(L)'
;IKELMLEEVWWIINAMPSPWGFDNQVLFKIYLDASADDYECPTVVTDDSHRSCGQSRFGCWICTVVKEDKSMSALIKSGVEWMKPLLDFRDRLIANRNVSEYRSETRRNGQWAVDENGHKMGNYTMEYRIQLLKELLIVQKETQDYRSSIDLITNQELIAIQVIWYRDGNFTTTVNDIYNEVYGYNIPNTTIGLQE
;
A
#
# COMPACT_ATOMS: atom_id res chain seq x y z
N ILE A 1 15.39 20.00 -18.07
CA ILE A 1 15.19 18.64 -17.52
C ILE A 1 14.44 17.74 -18.50
N LYS A 2 13.45 18.25 -19.25
CA LYS A 2 12.67 17.45 -20.23
C LYS A 2 13.53 16.84 -21.37
N GLU A 3 14.69 17.39 -21.63
CA GLU A 3 15.58 17.00 -22.74
C GLU A 3 16.74 16.11 -22.27
N LEU A 4 16.86 15.89 -20.94
CA LEU A 4 17.90 15.02 -20.38
C LEU A 4 17.48 13.56 -20.50
N MET A 5 18.40 12.73 -20.93
CA MET A 5 18.28 11.28 -20.87
C MET A 5 18.33 10.79 -19.41
N LEU A 6 17.73 9.65 -19.11
CA LEU A 6 17.71 9.08 -17.75
C LEU A 6 19.13 8.87 -17.21
N GLU A 7 20.05 8.44 -18.05
CA GLU A 7 21.47 8.26 -17.71
C GLU A 7 22.13 9.57 -17.28
N GLU A 8 21.83 10.67 -17.97
CA GLU A 8 22.37 11.99 -17.66
C GLU A 8 21.84 12.50 -16.32
N VAL A 9 20.53 12.23 -16.02
CA VAL A 9 19.92 12.56 -14.74
C VAL A 9 20.62 11.79 -13.61
N TRP A 10 20.83 10.49 -13.75
CA TRP A 10 21.53 9.69 -12.76
C TRP A 10 23.00 10.09 -12.60
N TRP A 11 23.67 10.45 -13.70
CA TRP A 11 25.04 10.98 -13.64
C TRP A 11 25.09 12.26 -12.81
N ILE A 12 24.18 13.21 -13.06
CA ILE A 12 24.13 14.48 -12.31
C ILE A 12 23.83 14.20 -10.81
N ILE A 13 22.86 13.36 -10.52
CA ILE A 13 22.48 13.01 -9.13
C ILE A 13 23.65 12.39 -8.38
N ASN A 14 24.43 11.52 -9.02
CA ASN A 14 25.58 10.86 -8.41
C ASN A 14 26.82 11.76 -8.30
N ALA A 15 26.97 12.72 -9.22
CA ALA A 15 28.12 13.64 -9.25
C ALA A 15 27.97 14.83 -8.29
N MET A 16 26.75 15.20 -7.89
CA MET A 16 26.45 16.37 -7.08
C MET A 16 25.88 15.99 -5.71
N PRO A 17 26.31 16.65 -4.62
CA PRO A 17 25.67 16.44 -3.33
C PRO A 17 24.22 16.93 -3.36
N SER A 18 23.33 16.22 -2.67
CA SER A 18 21.94 16.65 -2.52
C SER A 18 21.85 17.97 -1.75
N PRO A 19 21.16 18.99 -2.27
CA PRO A 19 20.96 20.26 -1.58
C PRO A 19 20.18 20.13 -0.26
N TRP A 20 19.52 19.00 -0.04
CA TRP A 20 18.76 18.69 1.18
C TRP A 20 19.56 17.86 2.19
N GLY A 21 20.85 17.61 1.95
CA GLY A 21 21.70 16.80 2.82
C GLY A 21 21.41 15.29 2.78
N PHE A 22 20.62 14.83 1.83
CA PHE A 22 20.34 13.41 1.64
C PHE A 22 21.47 12.74 0.84
N ASP A 23 21.77 11.46 1.16
CA ASP A 23 22.74 10.69 0.37
C ASP A 23 22.12 10.15 -0.92
N ASN A 24 22.50 10.73 -2.04
CA ASN A 24 22.02 10.33 -3.36
C ASN A 24 22.42 8.88 -3.72
N GLN A 25 23.50 8.35 -3.14
CA GLN A 25 23.90 6.96 -3.37
C GLN A 25 22.90 5.96 -2.77
N VAL A 26 22.26 6.30 -1.66
CA VAL A 26 21.17 5.50 -1.08
C VAL A 26 19.98 5.45 -2.04
N LEU A 27 19.60 6.59 -2.61
CA LEU A 27 18.53 6.65 -3.61
C LEU A 27 18.88 5.82 -4.85
N PHE A 28 20.09 5.97 -5.38
CA PHE A 28 20.55 5.21 -6.53
C PHE A 28 20.51 3.70 -6.28
N LYS A 29 20.98 3.26 -5.10
CA LYS A 29 20.95 1.86 -4.69
C LYS A 29 19.52 1.31 -4.61
N ILE A 30 18.59 2.07 -4.02
CA ILE A 30 17.17 1.69 -3.96
C ILE A 30 16.61 1.46 -5.39
N TYR A 31 16.96 2.32 -6.33
CA TYR A 31 16.57 2.16 -7.73
C TYR A 31 17.20 0.93 -8.38
N LEU A 32 18.49 0.69 -8.17
CA LEU A 32 19.16 -0.51 -8.68
C LEU A 32 18.53 -1.80 -8.13
N ASP A 33 18.30 -1.86 -6.82
CA ASP A 33 17.72 -3.03 -6.16
C ASP A 33 16.28 -3.29 -6.63
N ALA A 34 15.52 -2.24 -6.97
CA ALA A 34 14.17 -2.35 -7.49
C ALA A 34 14.11 -2.81 -8.96
N SER A 35 15.15 -2.50 -9.75
CA SER A 35 15.21 -2.76 -11.19
C SER A 35 16.03 -4.00 -11.56
N ALA A 36 16.68 -4.67 -10.60
CA ALA A 36 17.70 -5.69 -10.86
C ALA A 36 17.29 -6.84 -11.79
N ASP A 37 15.98 -7.09 -11.97
CA ASP A 37 15.47 -8.17 -12.83
C ASP A 37 14.72 -7.67 -14.09
N ASP A 38 14.56 -6.36 -14.29
CA ASP A 38 13.57 -5.84 -15.25
C ASP A 38 14.15 -5.04 -16.42
N TYR A 39 15.46 -5.04 -16.65
CA TYR A 39 16.13 -4.25 -17.69
C TYR A 39 15.96 -2.72 -17.58
N GLU A 40 15.28 -2.22 -16.57
CA GLU A 40 15.20 -0.81 -16.22
C GLU A 40 16.36 -0.39 -15.30
N CYS A 41 17.58 -0.84 -15.65
CA CYS A 41 18.76 -0.34 -14.97
C CYS A 41 18.82 1.18 -15.19
N PRO A 42 19.00 2.00 -14.13
CA PRO A 42 19.12 3.45 -14.28
C PRO A 42 20.29 3.86 -15.20
N THR A 43 21.19 2.94 -15.53
CA THR A 43 22.34 3.16 -16.39
C THR A 43 22.19 2.59 -17.81
N VAL A 44 21.10 1.86 -18.10
CA VAL A 44 20.86 1.28 -19.43
C VAL A 44 19.42 1.55 -19.83
N VAL A 45 19.24 2.46 -20.77
CA VAL A 45 17.94 2.74 -21.42
C VAL A 45 17.82 1.86 -22.65
N THR A 46 16.88 0.93 -22.66
CA THR A 46 16.46 0.22 -23.87
C THR A 46 15.16 0.84 -24.40
N ASP A 47 15.04 0.97 -25.72
CA ASP A 47 13.89 1.62 -26.38
C ASP A 47 12.51 0.97 -26.12
N ASP A 48 12.46 -0.15 -25.41
CA ASP A 48 11.24 -0.84 -25.02
C ASP A 48 10.59 -0.33 -23.71
N SER A 49 10.97 0.84 -23.23
CA SER A 49 10.55 1.44 -21.95
C SER A 49 9.05 1.78 -21.84
N HIS A 50 8.25 1.48 -22.85
CA HIS A 50 6.78 1.61 -22.80
C HIS A 50 6.05 0.49 -22.07
N ARG A 51 6.72 -0.50 -21.53
CA ARG A 51 6.12 -1.49 -20.63
C ARG A 51 6.01 -0.94 -19.21
N SER A 52 5.21 0.10 -19.10
CA SER A 52 4.89 0.71 -17.82
C SER A 52 4.16 -0.28 -16.89
N CYS A 53 4.48 -0.20 -15.62
CA CYS A 53 3.63 -0.58 -14.51
C CYS A 53 3.50 -2.06 -14.13
N GLY A 54 4.34 -2.96 -14.66
CA GLY A 54 4.16 -4.38 -14.35
C GLY A 54 5.03 -4.93 -13.22
N GLN A 55 6.23 -4.44 -13.02
CA GLN A 55 7.23 -5.23 -12.31
C GLN A 55 8.01 -4.51 -11.21
N SER A 56 8.31 -3.22 -11.31
CA SER A 56 8.90 -2.46 -10.20
C SER A 56 8.16 -1.14 -9.97
N ARG A 57 7.78 -0.84 -8.73
CA ARG A 57 7.12 0.42 -8.38
C ARG A 57 7.61 0.95 -7.06
N PHE A 58 7.91 2.25 -7.07
CA PHE A 58 8.08 3.05 -5.88
C PHE A 58 6.74 3.65 -5.45
N GLY A 59 6.48 3.69 -4.15
CA GLY A 59 5.51 4.57 -3.54
C GLY A 59 4.09 4.05 -3.29
N CYS A 60 3.72 2.88 -3.79
CA CYS A 60 2.40 2.30 -3.49
C CYS A 60 2.55 1.01 -2.71
N TRP A 61 2.90 1.10 -1.44
CA TRP A 61 3.14 -0.06 -0.58
C TRP A 61 1.97 -1.07 -0.56
N ILE A 62 0.75 -0.62 -0.79
CA ILE A 62 -0.47 -1.45 -0.82
C ILE A 62 -0.88 -1.87 -2.25
N CYS A 63 -0.09 -1.56 -3.27
CA CYS A 63 -0.44 -1.87 -4.65
C CYS A 63 -0.42 -3.37 -4.92
N THR A 64 -1.57 -3.93 -5.29
CA THR A 64 -1.74 -5.36 -5.64
C THR A 64 -1.65 -5.64 -7.14
N VAL A 65 -1.36 -4.64 -7.97
CA VAL A 65 -1.14 -4.81 -9.42
C VAL A 65 0.20 -5.50 -9.68
N VAL A 66 1.22 -5.13 -8.90
CA VAL A 66 2.54 -5.72 -8.95
C VAL A 66 2.57 -6.97 -8.06
N LYS A 67 3.09 -8.07 -8.59
CA LYS A 67 3.12 -9.35 -7.88
C LYS A 67 4.02 -9.30 -6.63
N GLU A 68 5.17 -8.64 -6.73
CA GLU A 68 6.15 -8.52 -5.65
C GLU A 68 6.62 -7.07 -5.51
N ASP A 69 6.76 -6.57 -4.29
CA ASP A 69 7.39 -5.28 -4.01
C ASP A 69 8.89 -5.47 -3.77
N LYS A 70 9.66 -5.43 -4.86
CA LYS A 70 11.11 -5.61 -4.82
C LYS A 70 11.80 -4.49 -4.02
N SER A 71 11.31 -3.26 -4.13
CA SER A 71 11.88 -2.10 -3.42
C SER A 71 11.76 -2.25 -1.91
N MET A 72 10.57 -2.60 -1.41
CA MET A 72 10.36 -2.83 0.01
C MET A 72 11.13 -4.06 0.49
N SER A 73 11.15 -5.14 -0.29
CA SER A 73 11.93 -6.35 0.01
C SER A 73 13.43 -6.05 0.11
N ALA A 74 13.97 -5.21 -0.77
CA ALA A 74 15.37 -4.80 -0.74
C ALA A 74 15.69 -3.92 0.49
N LEU A 75 14.81 -2.98 0.84
CA LEU A 75 14.95 -2.15 2.05
C LEU A 75 14.96 -3.01 3.33
N ILE A 76 14.06 -3.99 3.43
CA ILE A 76 14.03 -4.92 4.57
C ILE A 76 15.34 -5.71 4.65
N LYS A 77 15.83 -6.26 3.52
CA LYS A 77 17.11 -6.96 3.46
C LYS A 77 18.30 -6.08 3.84
N SER A 78 18.21 -4.77 3.59
CA SER A 78 19.25 -3.80 3.98
C SER A 78 19.17 -3.33 5.45
N GLY A 79 18.24 -3.88 6.24
CA GLY A 79 18.11 -3.61 7.67
C GLY A 79 16.95 -2.68 8.07
N VAL A 80 16.06 -2.33 7.14
CA VAL A 80 14.84 -1.53 7.42
C VAL A 80 13.71 -2.47 7.85
N GLU A 81 13.91 -3.22 8.92
CA GLU A 81 13.03 -4.32 9.35
C GLU A 81 11.60 -3.88 9.74
N TRP A 82 11.43 -2.63 10.15
CA TRP A 82 10.11 -2.10 10.52
C TRP A 82 9.10 -2.08 9.35
N MET A 83 9.57 -2.21 8.11
CA MET A 83 8.70 -2.32 6.93
C MET A 83 8.14 -3.73 6.72
N LYS A 84 8.64 -4.73 7.44
CA LYS A 84 8.20 -6.12 7.25
C LYS A 84 6.70 -6.33 7.47
N PRO A 85 6.04 -5.79 8.50
CA PRO A 85 4.59 -5.91 8.67
C PRO A 85 3.79 -5.33 7.49
N LEU A 86 4.29 -4.25 6.87
CA LEU A 86 3.69 -3.64 5.68
C LEU A 86 3.75 -4.59 4.48
N LEU A 87 4.92 -5.20 4.23
CA LEU A 87 5.12 -6.16 3.15
C LEU A 87 4.24 -7.40 3.35
N ASP A 88 4.23 -7.96 4.55
CA ASP A 88 3.45 -9.14 4.89
C ASP A 88 1.93 -8.89 4.71
N PHE A 89 1.45 -7.70 5.07
CA PHE A 89 0.05 -7.30 4.85
C PHE A 89 -0.29 -7.19 3.36
N ARG A 90 0.58 -6.52 2.58
CA ARG A 90 0.43 -6.41 1.14
C ARG A 90 0.37 -7.78 0.45
N ASP A 91 1.26 -8.67 0.81
CA ASP A 91 1.35 -10.00 0.20
C ASP A 91 0.11 -10.85 0.53
N ARG A 92 -0.46 -10.70 1.74
CA ARG A 92 -1.78 -11.30 2.08
C ARG A 92 -2.90 -10.72 1.23
N LEU A 93 -2.91 -9.40 0.97
CA LEU A 93 -3.90 -8.79 0.07
C LEU A 93 -3.84 -9.39 -1.33
N ILE A 94 -2.63 -9.63 -1.84
CA ILE A 94 -2.44 -10.26 -3.16
C ILE A 94 -2.92 -11.71 -3.14
N ALA A 95 -2.51 -12.49 -2.15
CA ALA A 95 -2.91 -13.89 -2.02
C ALA A 95 -4.42 -14.05 -1.94
N ASN A 96 -5.09 -13.15 -1.21
CA ASN A 96 -6.52 -13.21 -0.95
C ASN A 96 -7.38 -12.49 -1.99
N ARG A 97 -6.77 -11.76 -2.94
CA ARG A 97 -7.48 -10.91 -3.90
C ARG A 97 -8.54 -11.65 -4.69
N ASN A 98 -8.29 -12.89 -5.07
CA ASN A 98 -9.16 -13.69 -5.92
C ASN A 98 -9.78 -14.89 -5.19
N VAL A 99 -9.72 -14.94 -3.87
CA VAL A 99 -10.36 -15.99 -3.07
C VAL A 99 -11.88 -15.77 -3.11
N SER A 100 -12.60 -16.76 -3.62
CA SER A 100 -14.05 -16.68 -3.86
C SER A 100 -14.86 -16.47 -2.58
N GLU A 101 -14.43 -17.04 -1.47
CA GLU A 101 -15.06 -16.93 -0.14
C GLU A 101 -15.03 -15.49 0.40
N TYR A 102 -14.06 -14.69 -0.03
CA TYR A 102 -13.92 -13.28 0.36
C TYR A 102 -14.67 -12.32 -0.57
N ARG A 103 -15.35 -12.85 -1.61
CA ARG A 103 -16.05 -12.07 -2.62
C ARG A 103 -17.55 -12.32 -2.60
N SER A 104 -18.31 -11.29 -2.91
CA SER A 104 -19.73 -11.39 -3.20
C SER A 104 -19.96 -11.75 -4.67
N GLU A 105 -21.17 -12.16 -4.98
CA GLU A 105 -21.60 -12.48 -6.36
C GLU A 105 -21.87 -11.23 -7.20
N THR A 106 -21.94 -10.05 -6.55
CA THR A 106 -22.29 -8.80 -7.23
C THR A 106 -21.24 -7.72 -7.02
N ARG A 107 -21.08 -6.87 -8.02
CA ARG A 107 -20.31 -5.63 -7.93
C ARG A 107 -21.12 -4.55 -7.21
N ARG A 108 -20.48 -3.45 -6.82
CA ARG A 108 -21.12 -2.30 -6.15
C ARG A 108 -22.28 -1.68 -6.95
N ASN A 109 -22.25 -1.79 -8.27
CA ASN A 109 -23.31 -1.33 -9.16
C ASN A 109 -24.43 -2.36 -9.36
N GLY A 110 -24.43 -3.47 -8.61
CA GLY A 110 -25.43 -4.54 -8.69
C GLY A 110 -25.21 -5.53 -9.84
N GLN A 111 -24.18 -5.34 -10.68
CA GLN A 111 -23.91 -6.29 -11.76
C GLN A 111 -23.40 -7.61 -11.22
N TRP A 112 -23.89 -8.70 -11.82
CA TRP A 112 -23.43 -10.05 -11.54
C TRP A 112 -21.97 -10.22 -11.90
N ALA A 113 -21.19 -10.83 -11.01
CA ALA A 113 -19.75 -10.99 -11.13
C ALA A 113 -19.31 -12.37 -10.64
N VAL A 114 -19.80 -13.39 -11.33
CA VAL A 114 -19.37 -14.79 -11.14
C VAL A 114 -18.79 -15.26 -12.47
N ASP A 115 -17.64 -15.94 -12.41
CA ASP A 115 -17.00 -16.49 -13.61
C ASP A 115 -17.66 -17.81 -14.07
N GLU A 116 -17.20 -18.36 -15.20
CA GLU A 116 -17.72 -19.60 -15.79
C GLU A 116 -17.54 -20.82 -14.87
N ASN A 117 -16.63 -20.77 -13.91
CA ASN A 117 -16.37 -21.82 -12.93
C ASN A 117 -17.13 -21.62 -11.61
N GLY A 118 -17.97 -20.60 -11.52
CA GLY A 118 -18.72 -20.27 -10.32
C GLY A 118 -17.93 -19.47 -9.28
N HIS A 119 -16.72 -18.95 -9.59
CA HIS A 119 -15.95 -18.13 -8.66
C HIS A 119 -16.54 -16.72 -8.58
N LYS A 120 -16.74 -16.27 -7.37
CA LYS A 120 -17.25 -14.93 -7.08
C LYS A 120 -16.16 -13.89 -7.29
N MET A 121 -16.45 -12.85 -8.07
CA MET A 121 -15.51 -11.79 -8.46
C MET A 121 -16.05 -10.39 -8.14
N GLY A 122 -17.10 -10.32 -7.33
CA GLY A 122 -17.73 -9.08 -6.90
C GLY A 122 -16.93 -8.35 -5.80
N ASN A 123 -17.64 -7.53 -5.03
CA ASN A 123 -17.04 -6.81 -3.90
C ASN A 123 -16.51 -7.78 -2.83
N TYR A 124 -15.62 -7.32 -1.98
CA TYR A 124 -15.30 -8.04 -0.75
C TYR A 124 -16.52 -8.14 0.16
N THR A 125 -16.70 -9.32 0.77
CA THR A 125 -17.74 -9.54 1.79
C THR A 125 -17.53 -8.61 2.99
N MET A 126 -18.57 -8.40 3.79
CA MET A 126 -18.45 -7.55 4.97
C MET A 126 -17.49 -8.16 5.99
N GLU A 127 -17.54 -9.47 6.19
CA GLU A 127 -16.67 -10.21 7.09
C GLU A 127 -15.20 -10.02 6.72
N TYR A 128 -14.88 -10.12 5.45
CA TYR A 128 -13.51 -9.92 4.99
C TYR A 128 -13.06 -8.44 5.08
N ARG A 129 -13.95 -7.47 4.86
CA ARG A 129 -13.63 -6.04 5.07
C ARG A 129 -13.34 -5.74 6.55
N ILE A 130 -14.09 -6.34 7.47
CA ILE A 130 -13.86 -6.25 8.92
C ILE A 130 -12.49 -6.81 9.27
N GLN A 131 -12.17 -8.00 8.76
CA GLN A 131 -10.87 -8.62 8.95
C GLN A 131 -9.72 -7.75 8.40
N LEU A 132 -9.86 -7.23 7.18
CA LEU A 132 -8.85 -6.36 6.57
C LEU A 132 -8.62 -5.08 7.37
N LEU A 133 -9.67 -4.45 7.89
CA LEU A 133 -9.53 -3.27 8.73
C LEU A 133 -8.78 -3.58 10.02
N LYS A 134 -9.12 -4.68 10.66
CA LYS A 134 -8.43 -5.14 11.87
C LYS A 134 -6.95 -5.39 11.62
N GLU A 135 -6.62 -6.12 10.54
CA GLU A 135 -5.24 -6.40 10.15
C GLU A 135 -4.48 -5.10 9.84
N LEU A 136 -5.07 -4.15 9.12
CA LEU A 136 -4.47 -2.86 8.82
C LEU A 136 -4.15 -2.07 10.10
N LEU A 137 -5.08 -2.04 11.07
CA LEU A 137 -4.87 -1.36 12.35
C LEU A 137 -3.77 -2.03 13.19
N ILE A 138 -3.67 -3.36 13.16
CA ILE A 138 -2.56 -4.09 13.80
C ILE A 138 -1.23 -3.68 13.17
N VAL A 139 -1.13 -3.69 11.85
CA VAL A 139 0.07 -3.28 11.11
C VAL A 139 0.43 -1.82 11.39
N GLN A 140 -0.57 -0.93 11.45
CA GLN A 140 -0.33 0.46 11.83
C GLN A 140 0.26 0.56 13.23
N LYS A 141 -0.31 -0.13 14.20
CA LYS A 141 0.20 -0.13 15.58
C LYS A 141 1.64 -0.65 15.67
N GLU A 142 1.94 -1.78 15.03
CA GLU A 142 3.29 -2.33 14.96
C GLU A 142 4.27 -1.35 14.29
N THR A 143 3.85 -0.66 13.24
CA THR A 143 4.66 0.35 12.55
C THR A 143 4.89 1.59 13.41
N GLN A 144 3.89 2.01 14.19
CA GLN A 144 3.97 3.16 15.09
C GLN A 144 4.91 2.92 16.28
N ASP A 145 5.11 1.67 16.70
CA ASP A 145 6.11 1.33 17.72
C ASP A 145 7.56 1.71 17.27
N TYR A 146 7.82 1.72 15.97
CA TYR A 146 9.10 2.14 15.39
C TYR A 146 9.09 3.62 14.96
N ARG A 147 7.98 4.10 14.42
CA ARG A 147 7.80 5.47 13.90
C ARG A 147 6.41 5.97 14.22
N SER A 148 6.26 6.63 15.37
CA SER A 148 4.97 7.13 15.87
C SER A 148 4.23 8.10 14.94
N SER A 149 4.92 8.68 13.95
CA SER A 149 4.33 9.62 12.98
C SER A 149 3.72 8.95 11.74
N ILE A 150 3.71 7.61 11.65
CA ILE A 150 3.14 6.92 10.49
C ILE A 150 1.69 6.56 10.78
N ASP A 151 0.79 7.16 10.03
CA ASP A 151 -0.61 6.77 9.95
C ASP A 151 -0.87 6.09 8.60
N LEU A 152 -1.22 4.80 8.63
CA LEU A 152 -1.60 4.04 7.44
C LEU A 152 -3.05 4.31 7.06
N ILE A 153 -3.86 4.67 8.04
CA ILE A 153 -5.25 5.07 7.91
C ILE A 153 -5.56 6.18 8.91
N THR A 154 -6.18 7.23 8.45
CA THR A 154 -6.55 8.40 9.26
C THR A 154 -7.89 8.20 9.96
N ASN A 155 -8.14 8.98 11.03
CA ASN A 155 -9.44 8.97 11.72
C ASN A 155 -10.60 9.37 10.80
N GLN A 156 -10.38 10.28 9.83
CA GLN A 156 -11.38 10.66 8.84
C GLN A 156 -11.75 9.50 7.92
N GLU A 157 -10.77 8.70 7.51
CA GLU A 157 -11.00 7.50 6.70
C GLU A 157 -11.74 6.43 7.49
N LEU A 158 -11.42 6.24 8.77
CA LEU A 158 -12.16 5.33 9.65
C LEU A 158 -13.65 5.72 9.75
N ILE A 159 -13.94 7.02 9.91
CA ILE A 159 -15.31 7.52 9.92
C ILE A 159 -15.99 7.29 8.55
N ALA A 160 -15.29 7.53 7.46
CA ALA A 160 -15.82 7.29 6.11
C ALA A 160 -16.13 5.80 5.89
N ILE A 161 -15.28 4.90 6.37
CA ILE A 161 -15.54 3.44 6.33
C ILE A 161 -16.81 3.11 7.11
N GLN A 162 -16.99 3.66 8.31
CA GLN A 162 -18.20 3.43 9.12
C GLN A 162 -19.47 3.86 8.37
N VAL A 163 -19.46 5.03 7.75
CA VAL A 163 -20.59 5.53 6.94
C VAL A 163 -20.91 4.60 5.77
N ILE A 164 -19.86 4.11 5.09
CA ILE A 164 -20.00 3.15 4.00
C ILE A 164 -20.59 1.83 4.50
N TRP A 165 -20.15 1.33 5.65
CA TRP A 165 -20.67 0.09 6.21
C TRP A 165 -22.14 0.19 6.61
N TYR A 166 -22.56 1.32 7.19
CA TYR A 166 -23.98 1.57 7.46
C TYR A 166 -24.82 1.61 6.19
N ARG A 167 -24.33 2.28 5.15
CA ARG A 167 -25.00 2.28 3.84
C ARG A 167 -25.10 0.87 3.24
N ASP A 168 -24.09 0.03 3.45
CA ASP A 168 -24.06 -1.36 2.97
C ASP A 168 -24.83 -2.33 3.91
N GLY A 169 -25.52 -1.81 4.94
CA GLY A 169 -26.42 -2.56 5.83
C GLY A 169 -25.74 -3.23 7.03
N ASN A 170 -24.48 -2.92 7.33
CA ASN A 170 -23.83 -3.42 8.53
C ASN A 170 -24.05 -2.49 9.71
N PHE A 171 -24.86 -2.96 10.67
CA PHE A 171 -25.17 -2.25 11.92
C PHE A 171 -24.68 -3.01 13.17
N THR A 172 -24.04 -4.15 13.00
CA THR A 172 -23.67 -5.06 14.10
C THR A 172 -22.26 -4.84 14.62
N THR A 173 -21.32 -4.55 13.70
CA THR A 173 -19.93 -4.33 14.04
C THR A 173 -19.54 -2.92 13.62
N THR A 174 -19.02 -2.14 14.55
CA THR A 174 -18.57 -0.78 14.24
C THR A 174 -17.06 -0.73 14.01
N VAL A 175 -16.61 0.27 13.25
CA VAL A 175 -15.18 0.55 13.07
C VAL A 175 -14.52 0.87 14.41
N ASN A 176 -15.26 1.53 15.33
CA ASN A 176 -14.77 1.84 16.67
C ASN A 176 -14.56 0.58 17.52
N ASP A 177 -15.41 -0.45 17.39
CA ASP A 177 -15.23 -1.72 18.11
C ASP A 177 -13.92 -2.39 17.69
N ILE A 178 -13.63 -2.41 16.38
CA ILE A 178 -12.39 -2.98 15.85
C ILE A 178 -11.19 -2.15 16.29
N TYR A 179 -11.30 -0.83 16.26
CA TYR A 179 -10.25 0.07 16.71
C TYR A 179 -9.94 -0.16 18.21
N ASN A 180 -10.99 -0.23 19.03
CA ASN A 180 -10.87 -0.49 20.47
C ASN A 180 -10.24 -1.87 20.75
N GLU A 181 -10.60 -2.89 19.98
CA GLU A 181 -10.01 -4.23 20.10
C GLU A 181 -8.48 -4.22 19.85
N VAL A 182 -8.00 -3.39 18.92
CA VAL A 182 -6.57 -3.31 18.58
C VAL A 182 -5.80 -2.38 19.52
N TYR A 183 -6.36 -1.20 19.80
CA TYR A 183 -5.65 -0.15 20.56
C TYR A 183 -5.98 -0.12 22.05
N GLY A 184 -7.11 -0.71 22.47
CA GLY A 184 -7.58 -0.68 23.84
C GLY A 184 -8.33 0.59 24.25
N TYR A 185 -8.59 1.50 23.31
CA TYR A 185 -9.35 2.73 23.50
C TYR A 185 -10.13 3.10 22.23
N ASN A 186 -11.10 4.00 22.37
CA ASN A 186 -11.93 4.45 21.25
C ASN A 186 -11.16 5.38 20.30
N ILE A 187 -11.61 5.46 19.04
CA ILE A 187 -11.08 6.41 18.07
C ILE A 187 -11.07 7.81 18.68
N PRO A 188 -9.93 8.50 18.75
CA PRO A 188 -9.84 9.85 19.30
C PRO A 188 -10.75 10.82 18.55
N ASN A 189 -11.52 11.61 19.30
CA ASN A 189 -12.27 12.71 18.71
C ASN A 189 -11.28 13.72 18.13
N THR A 190 -11.20 13.77 16.80
CA THR A 190 -10.46 14.81 16.12
C THR A 190 -11.30 16.09 16.25
N THR A 191 -11.00 16.92 17.24
CA THR A 191 -11.51 18.28 17.26
C THR A 191 -10.92 18.96 16.02
N ILE A 192 -11.74 19.22 14.99
CA ILE A 192 -11.35 20.09 13.89
C ILE A 192 -11.13 21.44 14.54
N GLY A 193 -9.88 21.78 14.80
CA GLY A 193 -9.51 23.13 15.21
C GLY A 193 -9.83 24.05 14.04
N LEU A 194 -10.99 24.68 14.09
CA LEU A 194 -11.24 25.90 13.36
C LEU A 194 -10.25 26.91 13.95
N GLN A 195 -9.11 27.09 13.31
CA GLN A 195 -8.26 28.24 13.56
C GLN A 195 -9.07 29.45 13.04
N GLU A 196 -9.52 30.27 13.99
CA GLU A 196 -10.03 31.62 13.74
C GLU A 196 -8.93 32.51 13.18
#